data_a57d0c28f89555e62dda39d6319199b8
#
_entry.id   a57d0c28f89555e62dda39d6319199b8
#
_cell.length_a   1.000
_cell.length_b   1.000
_cell.length_c   1.000
_cell.angle_alpha   90.00
_cell.angle_beta   90.00
_cell.angle_gamma   90.00
#
_symmetry.space_group_name_H-M   'P 1'
#
loop_
_entity.id
_entity.type
_entity.pdbx_description
1 polymer ?
#
loop_
_entity_poly.entity_id
_entity_poly.type
_entity_poly.pdbx_seq_one_letter_code
_entity_poly.pdbx_strand_id
1 'polypeptide(L)'
;MAHKILYDADCQLCVKFATAIRRLDHSNQFELVNLQYHFSIDQSVPLDELEKNLHLIADDGSVLVGDHAFKFILQKIPAAKPLRYLIIKS
;
A
#
# COMPACT_ATOMS: atom_id res chain seq x y z
N MET A 1 15.20 -3.32 -5.68
CA MET A 1 14.38 -2.11 -5.79
C MET A 1 13.10 -2.29 -4.99
N ALA A 2 12.60 -1.21 -4.43
CA ALA A 2 11.46 -1.31 -3.52
C ALA A 2 10.14 -1.35 -4.28
N HIS A 3 9.20 -2.14 -3.77
CA HIS A 3 7.81 -2.04 -4.19
C HIS A 3 7.20 -0.82 -3.51
N LYS A 4 6.23 -0.18 -4.13
CA LYS A 4 5.59 1.03 -3.59
C LYS A 4 4.19 0.71 -3.10
N ILE A 5 3.90 1.06 -1.85
CA ILE A 5 2.56 0.99 -1.30
C ILE A 5 2.02 2.42 -1.24
N LEU A 6 0.90 2.64 -1.92
CA LEU A 6 0.25 3.95 -1.91
C LEU A 6 -0.74 4.01 -0.76
N TYR A 7 -0.62 5.02 0.09
CA TYR A 7 -1.51 5.18 1.23
C TYR A 7 -2.08 6.59 1.28
N ASP A 8 -3.28 6.72 1.85
CA ASP A 8 -3.95 8.00 2.02
C ASP A 8 -3.50 8.62 3.34
N ALA A 9 -2.74 9.71 3.27
CA ALA A 9 -2.22 10.39 4.46
C ALA A 9 -3.33 11.04 5.29
N ASP A 10 -4.51 11.28 4.70
CA ASP A 10 -5.65 11.85 5.39
C ASP A 10 -6.52 10.78 6.07
N CYS A 11 -6.21 9.51 5.87
CA CYS A 11 -6.93 8.40 6.45
C CYS A 11 -6.12 7.83 7.61
N GLN A 12 -6.67 7.93 8.83
CA GLN A 12 -5.95 7.48 10.03
C GLN A 12 -5.62 5.99 9.98
N LEU A 13 -6.55 5.17 9.49
CA LEU A 13 -6.31 3.73 9.39
C LEU A 13 -5.22 3.41 8.36
N CYS A 14 -5.20 4.17 7.26
CA CYS A 14 -4.18 3.99 6.24
C CYS A 14 -2.79 4.36 6.76
N VAL A 15 -2.71 5.43 7.56
CA VAL A 15 -1.45 5.84 8.18
C VAL A 15 -0.98 4.80 9.19
N LYS A 16 -1.89 4.24 9.98
CA LYS A 16 -1.55 3.16 10.92
C LYS A 16 -1.04 1.93 10.18
N PHE A 17 -1.69 1.57 9.08
CA PHE A 17 -1.26 0.46 8.25
C PHE A 17 0.16 0.71 7.72
N ALA A 18 0.38 1.89 7.14
CA ALA A 18 1.69 2.24 6.58
C ALA A 18 2.78 2.20 7.65
N THR A 19 2.50 2.75 8.83
CA THR A 19 3.45 2.74 9.94
C THR A 19 3.78 1.31 10.39
N ALA A 20 2.75 0.45 10.47
CA ALA A 20 2.96 -0.94 10.87
C ALA A 20 3.79 -1.70 9.84
N ILE A 21 3.51 -1.48 8.55
CA ILE A 21 4.30 -2.11 7.49
C ILE A 21 5.76 -1.68 7.59
N ARG A 22 6.01 -0.38 7.82
CA ARG A 22 7.39 0.12 7.96
C ARG A 22 8.13 -0.58 9.09
N ARG A 23 7.45 -0.82 10.22
CA ARG A 23 8.05 -1.49 11.35
C ARG A 23 8.33 -2.97 11.10
N LEU A 24 7.46 -3.63 10.33
CA LEU A 24 7.58 -5.06 10.04
C LEU A 24 8.51 -5.35 8.87
N ASP A 25 8.79 -4.36 8.03
CA ASP A 25 9.57 -4.53 6.81
C ASP A 25 11.06 -4.37 7.12
N HIS A 26 11.64 -5.39 7.73
CA HIS A 26 13.04 -5.38 8.15
C HIS A 26 14.01 -5.35 6.98
N SER A 27 13.59 -5.81 5.81
CA SER A 27 14.44 -5.88 4.61
C SER A 27 14.28 -4.68 3.69
N ASN A 28 13.49 -3.68 4.08
CA ASN A 28 13.21 -2.50 3.26
C ASN A 28 12.72 -2.86 1.86
N GLN A 29 11.79 -3.80 1.79
CA GLN A 29 11.23 -4.24 0.51
C GLN A 29 10.16 -3.29 -0.02
N PHE A 30 9.59 -2.45 0.84
CA PHE A 30 8.48 -1.57 0.50
C PHE A 30 8.81 -0.12 0.78
N GLU A 31 8.44 0.73 -0.16
CA GLU A 31 8.45 2.18 0.00
C GLU A 31 7.01 2.64 0.19
N LEU A 32 6.76 3.44 1.23
CA LEU A 32 5.42 3.96 1.51
C LEU A 32 5.30 5.33 0.88
N VAL A 33 4.36 5.47 -0.05
CA VAL A 33 4.19 6.68 -0.83
C VAL A 33 2.80 7.24 -0.59
N ASN A 34 2.72 8.55 -0.26
CA ASN A 34 1.45 9.25 -0.16
C ASN A 34 0.77 9.23 -1.52
N LEU A 35 -0.47 8.73 -1.58
CA LEU A 35 -1.16 8.58 -2.85
C LEU A 35 -1.46 9.92 -3.54
N GLN A 36 -1.67 10.99 -2.75
CA GLN A 36 -1.87 12.31 -3.33
C GLN A 36 -0.60 12.79 -4.05
N TYR A 37 0.56 12.53 -3.44
CA TYR A 37 1.83 12.85 -4.07
C TYR A 37 2.04 12.03 -5.34
N HIS A 38 1.76 10.73 -5.28
CA HIS A 38 1.86 9.86 -6.45
C HIS A 38 0.96 10.37 -7.58
N PHE A 39 -0.29 10.72 -7.27
CA PHE A 39 -1.23 11.20 -8.26
C PHE A 39 -0.76 12.51 -8.91
N SER A 40 -0.04 13.35 -8.17
CA SER A 40 0.48 14.61 -8.72
C SER A 40 1.51 14.38 -9.83
N ILE A 41 2.15 13.21 -9.85
CA ILE A 41 3.16 12.83 -10.81
C ILE A 41 2.58 11.94 -11.90
N ASP A 42 1.77 10.97 -11.52
CA ASP A 42 1.22 9.96 -12.42
C ASP A 42 -0.31 9.90 -12.23
N GLN A 43 -1.05 10.40 -13.20
CA GLN A 43 -2.50 10.48 -13.16
C GLN A 43 -3.18 9.35 -13.94
N SER A 44 -2.47 8.26 -14.20
CA SER A 44 -3.01 7.12 -14.94
C SER A 44 -4.18 6.44 -14.22
N VAL A 45 -4.22 6.53 -12.88
CA VAL A 45 -5.34 6.04 -12.09
C VAL A 45 -6.01 7.25 -11.41
N PRO A 46 -7.35 7.39 -11.53
CA PRO A 46 -8.05 8.50 -10.88
C PRO A 46 -7.84 8.51 -9.38
N LEU A 47 -7.80 9.71 -8.80
CA LEU A 47 -7.53 9.89 -7.37
C LEU A 47 -8.56 9.16 -6.50
N ASP A 48 -9.83 9.20 -6.87
CA ASP A 48 -10.88 8.53 -6.11
C ASP A 48 -10.69 7.01 -6.10
N GLU A 49 -10.18 6.44 -7.18
CA GLU A 49 -9.85 5.01 -7.22
C GLU A 49 -8.69 4.69 -6.27
N LEU A 50 -7.67 5.55 -6.24
CA LEU A 50 -6.55 5.37 -5.32
C LEU A 50 -7.00 5.42 -3.87
N GLU A 51 -7.99 6.26 -3.56
CA GLU A 51 -8.50 6.42 -2.19
C GLU A 51 -9.40 5.27 -1.76
N LYS A 52 -10.05 4.59 -2.70
CA LYS A 52 -11.00 3.52 -2.37
C LYS A 52 -10.34 2.21 -2.01
N ASN A 53 -9.19 1.92 -2.59
CA ASN A 53 -8.55 0.62 -2.48
C ASN A 53 -7.08 0.76 -2.17
N LEU A 54 -6.53 -0.28 -1.55
CA LEU A 54 -5.09 -0.40 -1.40
C LEU A 54 -4.47 -0.59 -2.78
N HIS A 55 -3.49 0.24 -3.10
CA HIS A 55 -2.72 0.13 -4.34
C HIS A 55 -1.27 -0.16 -4.03
N LEU A 56 -0.69 -1.06 -4.80
CA LEU A 56 0.72 -1.41 -4.69
C LEU A 56 1.31 -1.43 -6.09
N ILE A 57 2.45 -0.78 -6.26
CA ILE A 57 3.20 -0.81 -7.51
C ILE A 57 4.45 -1.64 -7.26
N ALA A 58 4.49 -2.83 -7.85
CA ALA A 58 5.65 -3.72 -7.71
C ALA A 58 6.86 -3.15 -8.45
N ASP A 59 8.03 -3.67 -8.14
CA ASP A 59 9.28 -3.19 -8.72
C ASP A 59 9.36 -3.39 -10.23
N ASP A 60 8.56 -4.30 -10.79
CA ASP A 60 8.47 -4.53 -12.24
C ASP A 60 7.46 -3.61 -12.93
N GLY A 61 6.80 -2.72 -12.17
CA GLY A 61 5.80 -1.81 -12.69
C GLY A 61 4.37 -2.33 -12.62
N SER A 62 4.16 -3.57 -12.20
CA SER A 62 2.81 -4.15 -12.04
C SER A 62 2.03 -3.41 -10.97
N VAL A 63 0.75 -3.15 -11.22
CA VAL A 63 -0.13 -2.50 -10.25
C VAL A 63 -1.08 -3.54 -9.68
N LEU A 64 -1.05 -3.68 -8.36
CA LEU A 64 -1.92 -4.60 -7.62
C LEU A 64 -2.89 -3.78 -6.77
N VAL A 65 -4.14 -4.22 -6.69
CA VAL A 65 -5.21 -3.45 -6.05
C VAL A 65 -5.94 -4.33 -5.05
N GLY A 66 -6.28 -3.74 -3.89
CA GLY A 66 -7.13 -4.38 -2.90
C GLY A 66 -6.54 -5.65 -2.33
N ASP A 67 -7.30 -6.73 -2.40
CA ASP A 67 -6.89 -8.01 -1.83
C ASP A 67 -5.62 -8.57 -2.49
N HIS A 68 -5.48 -8.35 -3.80
CA HIS A 68 -4.27 -8.80 -4.51
C HIS A 68 -3.03 -8.09 -3.99
N ALA A 69 -3.14 -6.79 -3.71
CA ALA A 69 -2.04 -6.03 -3.13
C ALA A 69 -1.69 -6.56 -1.74
N PHE A 70 -2.72 -6.82 -0.92
CA PHE A 70 -2.50 -7.31 0.44
C PHE A 70 -1.85 -8.70 0.43
N LYS A 71 -2.29 -9.58 -0.46
CA LYS A 71 -1.69 -10.91 -0.59
C LYS A 71 -0.21 -10.83 -0.96
N PHE A 72 0.14 -9.90 -1.84
CA PHE A 72 1.53 -9.66 -2.20
C PHE A 72 2.34 -9.24 -0.97
N ILE A 73 1.80 -8.33 -0.17
CA ILE A 73 2.46 -7.90 1.07
C ILE A 73 2.65 -9.07 2.01
N LEU A 74 1.64 -9.94 2.16
CA LEU A 74 1.73 -11.10 3.03
C LEU A 74 2.79 -12.09 2.60
N GLN A 75 3.02 -12.23 1.30
CA GLN A 75 4.08 -13.10 0.81
C GLN A 75 5.46 -12.61 1.24
N LYS A 76 5.62 -11.29 1.34
CA LYS A 76 6.89 -10.67 1.72
C LYS A 76 7.00 -10.46 3.23
N ILE A 77 5.88 -10.18 3.88
CA ILE A 77 5.82 -9.88 5.32
C ILE A 77 4.66 -10.68 5.93
N PRO A 78 4.85 -11.96 6.27
CA PRO A 78 3.75 -12.76 6.83
C PRO A 78 3.18 -12.19 8.14
N ALA A 79 4.00 -11.46 8.91
CA ALA A 79 3.57 -10.83 10.16
C ALA A 79 2.53 -9.72 9.93
N ALA A 80 2.31 -9.30 8.68
CA ALA A 80 1.31 -8.28 8.36
C ALA A 80 -0.12 -8.81 8.32
N LYS A 81 -0.33 -10.11 8.51
CA LYS A 81 -1.66 -10.72 8.43
C LYS A 81 -2.72 -10.01 9.29
N PRO A 82 -2.46 -9.64 10.55
CA PRO A 82 -3.48 -8.94 11.35
C PRO A 82 -3.85 -7.56 10.80
N LEU A 83 -3.01 -6.95 9.97
CA LEU A 83 -3.26 -5.62 9.44
C LEU A 83 -4.39 -5.60 8.42
N ARG A 84 -4.85 -6.76 7.98
CA ARG A 84 -5.99 -6.86 7.09
C ARG A 84 -7.20 -6.09 7.62
N TYR A 85 -7.41 -6.10 8.94
CA TYR A 85 -8.56 -5.43 9.55
C TYR A 85 -8.49 -3.90 9.45
N LEU A 86 -7.32 -3.34 9.16
CA LEU A 86 -7.17 -1.89 9.05
C LEU A 86 -7.57 -1.36 7.68
N ILE A 87 -7.43 -2.16 6.62
CA ILE A 87 -7.55 -1.66 5.25
C ILE A 87 -8.55 -2.41 4.39
N ILE A 88 -8.83 -3.68 4.70
CA ILE A 88 -9.80 -4.44 3.92
C ILE A 88 -11.10 -4.45 4.69
N LYS A 89 -12.03 -3.62 4.24
CA LYS A 89 -13.40 -3.65 4.74
C LYS A 89 -14.11 -4.73 3.98
N SER A 90 -14.36 -5.80 4.65
CA SER A 90 -15.13 -6.90 4.08
C SER A 90 -16.58 -6.49 3.90
#